data_bb1b7416742015065406fd02c3cf244c
#
_entry.id   bb1b7416742015065406fd02c3cf244c
#
_cell.length_a   1.000
_cell.length_b   1.000
_cell.length_c   1.000
_cell.angle_alpha   90.00
_cell.angle_beta   90.00
_cell.angle_gamma   90.00
#
_symmetry.space_group_name_H-M   'P 1'
#
loop_
_entity.id
_entity.type
_entity.pdbx_description
1 polymer ?
#
loop_
_entity_poly.entity_id
_entity_poly.type
_entity_poly.pdbx_seq_one_letter_code
_entity_poly.pdbx_strand_id
1 'polypeptide(L)'
;MSMGIETTMGEQIARYLDLATAETKLTAANMANIDTPGYRTLGMDFEAEMRSAIDDAGQGKPVRRVQTHTVDGLIARPDGNNVSMDRESLNLAEAQLKFKTGVALLRIENQRILDAIHADK
;
A
#
# COMPACT_ATOMS: atom_id res chain seq x y z
N MET A 1 6.90 -21.45 -1.75
CA MET A 1 5.69 -22.19 -2.11
C MET A 1 4.75 -22.25 -0.91
N SER A 2 3.48 -22.04 -1.14
CA SER A 2 2.48 -22.12 -0.09
C SER A 2 2.38 -23.54 0.45
N MET A 3 2.20 -23.69 1.76
CA MET A 3 2.02 -24.99 2.43
C MET A 3 0.55 -25.44 2.43
N GLY A 4 -0.26 -24.89 1.55
CA GLY A 4 -1.65 -25.31 1.37
C GLY A 4 -2.66 -24.64 2.26
N ILE A 5 -2.24 -23.83 3.24
CA ILE A 5 -3.15 -23.08 4.08
C ILE A 5 -3.31 -21.63 3.65
N GLU A 6 -2.41 -21.15 2.80
CA GLU A 6 -2.55 -19.84 2.19
C GLU A 6 -3.58 -19.91 1.06
N THR A 7 -4.45 -18.92 1.02
CA THR A 7 -5.47 -18.79 -0.01
C THR A 7 -5.11 -17.66 -0.95
N THR A 8 -5.70 -17.65 -2.16
CA THR A 8 -5.58 -16.52 -3.07
C THR A 8 -6.04 -15.23 -2.40
N MET A 9 -7.11 -15.30 -1.62
CA MET A 9 -7.61 -14.13 -0.88
C MET A 9 -6.58 -13.67 0.16
N GLY A 10 -5.96 -14.60 0.89
CA GLY A 10 -4.92 -14.27 1.86
C GLY A 10 -3.72 -13.60 1.21
N GLU A 11 -3.31 -14.09 0.06
CA GLU A 11 -2.21 -13.48 -0.71
C GLU A 11 -2.55 -12.06 -1.18
N GLN A 12 -3.78 -11.85 -1.65
CA GLN A 12 -4.24 -10.53 -2.09
C GLN A 12 -4.30 -9.56 -0.92
N ILE A 13 -4.76 -10.00 0.26
CA ILE A 13 -4.80 -9.17 1.46
C ILE A 13 -3.38 -8.81 1.89
N ALA A 14 -2.46 -9.76 1.87
CA ALA A 14 -1.05 -9.52 2.19
C ALA A 14 -0.47 -8.46 1.25
N ARG A 15 -0.78 -8.54 -0.03
CA ARG A 15 -0.32 -7.57 -1.01
C ARG A 15 -0.90 -6.18 -0.76
N TYR A 16 -2.19 -6.12 -0.40
CA TYR A 16 -2.85 -4.87 -0.02
C TYR A 16 -2.14 -4.21 1.17
N LEU A 17 -1.78 -5.01 2.19
CA LEU A 17 -1.02 -4.54 3.35
C LEU A 17 0.36 -4.02 2.97
N ASP A 18 1.06 -4.71 2.09
CA ASP A 18 2.38 -4.28 1.59
C ASP A 18 2.28 -2.93 0.90
N LEU A 19 1.26 -2.74 0.07
CA LEU A 19 1.05 -1.48 -0.65
C LEU A 19 0.66 -0.34 0.28
N ALA A 20 -0.16 -0.62 1.30
CA ALA A 20 -0.51 0.38 2.32
C ALA A 20 0.73 0.81 3.12
N THR A 21 1.62 -0.14 3.41
CA THR A 21 2.91 0.15 4.07
C THR A 21 3.79 1.01 3.17
N ALA A 22 3.86 0.69 1.89
CA ALA A 22 4.64 1.47 0.92
C ALA A 22 4.12 2.91 0.82
N GLU A 23 2.80 3.08 0.78
CA GLU A 23 2.17 4.40 0.75
C GLU A 23 2.47 5.21 2.02
N THR A 24 2.42 4.55 3.18
CA THR A 24 2.76 5.17 4.47
C THR A 24 4.21 5.66 4.46
N LYS A 25 5.15 4.84 4.01
CA LYS A 25 6.57 5.19 3.95
C LYS A 25 6.81 6.35 2.99
N LEU A 26 6.15 6.33 1.85
CA LEU A 26 6.29 7.38 0.84
C LEU A 26 5.79 8.73 1.37
N THR A 27 4.62 8.73 2.00
CA THR A 27 4.04 9.92 2.62
C THR A 27 4.94 10.44 3.75
N ALA A 28 5.44 9.55 4.60
CA ALA A 28 6.37 9.94 5.67
C ALA A 28 7.66 10.57 5.11
N ALA A 29 8.18 10.04 4.02
CA ALA A 29 9.36 10.60 3.35
C ALA A 29 9.07 12.00 2.80
N ASN A 30 7.90 12.20 2.19
CA ASN A 30 7.50 13.53 1.72
C ASN A 30 7.43 14.51 2.89
N MET A 31 6.80 14.12 4.00
CA MET A 31 6.69 14.96 5.20
C MET A 31 8.05 15.28 5.79
N ALA A 32 8.94 14.31 5.85
CA ALA A 32 10.29 14.50 6.38
C ALA A 32 11.12 15.47 5.54
N ASN A 33 10.80 15.62 4.26
CA ASN A 33 11.51 16.47 3.33
C ASN A 33 10.82 17.81 3.07
N ILE A 34 9.88 18.22 3.95
CA ILE A 34 9.13 19.46 3.75
C ILE A 34 10.01 20.70 3.69
N ASP A 35 11.18 20.65 4.35
CA ASP A 35 12.13 21.77 4.36
C ASP A 35 13.36 21.52 3.47
N THR A 36 13.38 20.44 2.71
CA THR A 36 14.49 20.14 1.81
C THR A 36 14.34 20.96 0.54
N PRO A 37 15.28 21.89 0.25
CA PRO A 37 15.19 22.71 -0.96
C PRO A 37 15.14 21.87 -2.22
N GLY A 38 14.23 22.21 -3.12
CA GLY A 38 14.10 21.53 -4.40
C GLY A 38 13.43 20.15 -4.35
N TYR A 39 12.99 19.69 -3.17
CA TYR A 39 12.34 18.39 -3.07
C TYR A 39 10.99 18.40 -3.79
N ARG A 40 10.78 17.37 -4.59
CA ARG A 40 9.52 17.18 -5.33
C ARG A 40 8.73 16.03 -4.72
N THR A 41 7.47 16.28 -4.39
CA THR A 41 6.58 15.29 -3.80
C THR A 41 6.47 14.06 -4.69
N LEU A 42 6.64 12.88 -4.07
CA LEU A 42 6.46 11.60 -4.74
C LEU A 42 5.11 11.00 -4.38
N GLY A 43 4.53 10.30 -5.34
CA GLY A 43 3.26 9.60 -5.16
C GLY A 43 3.31 8.22 -5.79
N MET A 44 2.28 7.43 -5.49
CA MET A 44 2.07 6.13 -6.14
C MET A 44 0.58 5.98 -6.47
N ASP A 45 0.29 5.18 -7.49
CA ASP A 45 -1.08 4.84 -7.86
C ASP A 45 -1.42 3.50 -7.20
N PHE A 46 -2.06 3.57 -6.05
CA PHE A 46 -2.39 2.39 -5.25
C PHE A 46 -3.24 1.39 -6.04
N GLU A 47 -4.27 1.87 -6.74
CA GLU A 47 -5.17 1.00 -7.51
C GLU A 47 -4.44 0.29 -8.65
N ALA A 48 -3.60 1.01 -9.38
CA ALA A 48 -2.81 0.44 -10.46
C ALA A 48 -1.83 -0.60 -9.93
N GLU A 49 -1.17 -0.32 -8.80
CA GLU A 49 -0.25 -1.25 -8.16
C GLU A 49 -0.97 -2.51 -7.68
N MET A 50 -2.15 -2.35 -7.09
CA MET A 50 -2.95 -3.49 -6.64
C MET A 50 -3.43 -4.33 -7.81
N ARG A 51 -3.88 -3.70 -8.89
CA ARG A 51 -4.31 -4.38 -10.11
C ARG A 51 -3.17 -5.19 -10.72
N SER A 52 -1.98 -4.58 -10.81
CA SER A 52 -0.78 -5.27 -11.32
C SER A 52 -0.40 -6.46 -10.45
N ALA A 53 -0.50 -6.30 -9.13
CA ALA A 53 -0.17 -7.37 -8.19
C ALA A 53 -1.10 -8.57 -8.36
N ILE A 54 -2.39 -8.32 -8.55
CA ILE A 54 -3.38 -9.37 -8.78
C ILE A 54 -3.10 -10.08 -10.10
N ASP A 55 -2.83 -9.32 -11.16
CA ASP A 55 -2.53 -9.88 -12.48
C ASP A 55 -1.25 -10.71 -12.45
N ASP A 56 -0.20 -10.22 -11.81
CA ASP A 56 1.07 -10.92 -11.70
C ASP A 56 0.91 -12.23 -10.91
N ALA A 57 0.17 -12.19 -9.82
CA ALA A 57 -0.12 -13.39 -9.02
C ALA A 57 -0.88 -14.42 -9.83
N GLY A 58 -1.88 -14.00 -10.62
CA GLY A 58 -2.65 -14.87 -11.49
C GLY A 58 -1.81 -15.53 -12.58
N GLN A 59 -0.68 -14.92 -12.95
CA GLN A 59 0.23 -15.43 -13.96
C GLN A 59 1.47 -16.11 -13.35
N GLY A 60 1.52 -16.26 -12.04
CA GLY A 60 2.67 -16.84 -11.36
C GLY A 60 3.93 -15.97 -11.39
N LYS A 61 3.79 -14.68 -11.67
CA LYS A 61 4.92 -13.77 -11.73
C LYS A 61 5.33 -13.30 -10.34
N PRO A 62 6.62 -12.99 -10.12
CA PRO A 62 7.08 -12.49 -8.83
C PRO A 62 6.52 -11.09 -8.56
N VAL A 63 6.53 -10.71 -7.28
CA VAL A 63 6.14 -9.39 -6.82
C VAL A 63 7.07 -8.34 -7.41
N ARG A 64 6.49 -7.31 -8.03
CA ARG A 64 7.25 -6.20 -8.60
C ARG A 64 7.44 -5.10 -7.56
N ARG A 65 8.48 -4.29 -7.78
CA ARG A 65 8.72 -3.10 -7.00
C ARG A 65 7.63 -2.06 -7.29
N VAL A 66 7.18 -1.37 -6.25
CA VAL A 66 6.20 -0.29 -6.38
C VAL A 66 6.78 0.84 -7.24
N GLN A 67 5.98 1.29 -8.20
CA GLN A 67 6.36 2.42 -9.07
C GLN A 67 5.94 3.72 -8.40
N THR A 68 6.88 4.65 -8.29
CA THR A 68 6.62 5.99 -7.77
C THR A 68 6.80 7.02 -8.88
N HIS A 69 6.15 8.15 -8.74
CA HIS A 69 6.21 9.24 -9.70
C HIS A 69 6.15 10.58 -8.98
N THR A 70 6.61 11.64 -9.63
CA THR A 70 6.41 12.98 -9.11
C THR A 70 4.93 13.37 -9.27
N VAL A 71 4.42 14.11 -8.30
CA VAL A 71 3.04 14.55 -8.29
C VAL A 71 2.93 15.91 -9.01
N ASP A 72 2.05 15.97 -10.00
CA ASP A 72 1.82 17.20 -10.76
C ASP A 72 0.75 18.07 -10.08
N GLY A 73 0.75 19.36 -10.40
CA GLY A 73 -0.29 20.29 -9.97
C GLY A 73 -0.12 20.85 -8.57
N LEU A 74 0.97 20.54 -7.89
CA LEU A 74 1.26 21.10 -6.57
C LEU A 74 2.00 22.43 -6.70
N ILE A 75 1.69 23.36 -5.78
CA ILE A 75 2.34 24.66 -5.74
C ILE A 75 3.73 24.52 -5.11
N ALA A 76 4.76 24.94 -5.87
CA ALA A 76 6.13 24.96 -5.36
C ALA A 76 6.41 26.26 -4.61
N ARG A 77 7.13 26.15 -3.49
CA ARG A 77 7.67 27.32 -2.79
C ARG A 77 8.85 27.91 -3.57
N PRO A 78 9.35 29.12 -3.20
CA PRO A 78 10.49 29.72 -3.90
C PRO A 78 11.74 28.84 -3.96
N ASP A 79 11.94 27.94 -2.98
CA ASP A 79 13.08 26.99 -3.00
C ASP A 79 12.85 25.76 -3.88
N GLY A 80 11.69 25.70 -4.56
CA GLY A 80 11.33 24.58 -5.43
C GLY A 80 10.64 23.41 -4.73
N ASN A 81 10.52 23.43 -3.40
CA ASN A 81 9.84 22.36 -2.65
C ASN A 81 8.33 22.48 -2.85
N ASN A 82 7.66 21.38 -3.19
CA ASN A 82 6.23 21.36 -3.43
C ASN A 82 5.46 20.46 -2.48
N VAL A 83 6.05 20.07 -1.33
CA VAL A 83 5.36 19.25 -0.35
C VAL A 83 4.22 20.04 0.30
N SER A 84 3.02 19.48 0.28
CA SER A 84 1.86 20.02 0.98
C SER A 84 1.59 19.17 2.21
N MET A 85 1.76 19.76 3.40
CA MET A 85 1.55 19.04 4.65
C MET A 85 0.10 18.56 4.78
N ASP A 86 -0.85 19.39 4.36
CA ASP A 86 -2.27 19.03 4.40
C ASP A 86 -2.55 17.79 3.54
N ARG A 87 -2.01 17.79 2.33
CA ARG A 87 -2.15 16.64 1.42
C ARG A 87 -1.50 15.39 1.99
N GLU A 88 -0.26 15.51 2.49
CA GLU A 88 0.45 14.34 3.02
C GLU A 88 -0.21 13.81 4.28
N SER A 89 -0.74 14.69 5.14
CA SER A 89 -1.48 14.26 6.34
C SER A 89 -2.73 13.46 5.97
N LEU A 90 -3.45 13.90 4.94
CA LEU A 90 -4.63 13.17 4.45
C LEU A 90 -4.21 11.82 3.87
N ASN A 91 -3.17 11.80 3.06
CA ASN A 91 -2.65 10.56 2.46
C ASN A 91 -2.18 9.57 3.55
N LEU A 92 -1.55 10.07 4.59
CA LEU A 92 -1.14 9.24 5.72
C LEU A 92 -2.35 8.61 6.42
N ALA A 93 -3.38 9.41 6.67
CA ALA A 93 -4.60 8.92 7.30
C ALA A 93 -5.28 7.84 6.44
N GLU A 94 -5.32 8.05 5.12
CA GLU A 94 -5.87 7.08 4.19
C GLU A 94 -5.06 5.78 4.17
N ALA A 95 -3.74 5.88 4.16
CA ALA A 95 -2.86 4.71 4.17
C ALA A 95 -3.03 3.91 5.46
N GLN A 96 -3.14 4.60 6.60
CA GLN A 96 -3.37 3.94 7.88
C GLN A 96 -4.73 3.26 7.93
N LEU A 97 -5.76 3.88 7.35
CA LEU A 97 -7.09 3.27 7.26
C LEU A 97 -7.05 2.01 6.40
N LYS A 98 -6.36 2.06 5.27
CA LYS A 98 -6.15 0.88 4.41
C LYS A 98 -5.45 -0.23 5.18
N PHE A 99 -4.42 0.10 5.94
CA PHE A 99 -3.69 -0.88 6.73
C PHE A 99 -4.59 -1.55 7.77
N LYS A 100 -5.36 -0.77 8.51
CA LYS A 100 -6.31 -1.29 9.50
C LYS A 100 -7.37 -2.18 8.85
N THR A 101 -7.87 -1.76 7.70
CA THR A 101 -8.84 -2.54 6.93
C THR A 101 -8.23 -3.87 6.48
N GLY A 102 -7.01 -3.84 5.98
CA GLY A 102 -6.29 -5.04 5.57
C GLY A 102 -6.06 -6.02 6.71
N VAL A 103 -5.69 -5.52 7.89
CA VAL A 103 -5.52 -6.36 9.08
C VAL A 103 -6.85 -7.01 9.48
N ALA A 104 -7.95 -6.24 9.45
CA ALA A 104 -9.27 -6.78 9.77
C ALA A 104 -9.68 -7.87 8.78
N LEU A 105 -9.45 -7.65 7.49
CA LEU A 105 -9.73 -8.64 6.45
C LEU A 105 -8.88 -9.90 6.63
N LEU A 106 -7.62 -9.75 7.00
CA LEU A 106 -6.73 -10.88 7.23
C LEU A 106 -7.23 -11.74 8.41
N ARG A 107 -7.69 -11.10 9.46
CA ARG A 107 -8.27 -11.80 10.62
C ARG A 107 -9.52 -12.59 10.22
N ILE A 108 -10.39 -11.99 9.42
CA ILE A 108 -11.58 -12.66 8.89
C ILE A 108 -11.20 -13.87 8.06
N GLU A 109 -10.21 -13.72 7.17
CA GLU A 109 -9.75 -14.81 6.31
C GLU A 109 -9.15 -15.95 7.13
N ASN A 110 -8.32 -15.62 8.13
CA ASN A 110 -7.74 -16.63 9.02
C ASN A 110 -8.82 -17.37 9.80
N GLN A 111 -9.82 -16.65 10.29
CA GLN A 111 -10.93 -17.28 11.02
C GLN A 111 -11.74 -18.20 10.11
N ARG A 112 -11.95 -17.79 8.85
CA ARG A 112 -12.63 -18.62 7.86
C ARG A 112 -11.90 -19.94 7.62
N ILE A 113 -10.57 -19.87 7.52
CA ILE A 113 -9.74 -21.07 7.34
C ILE A 113 -9.83 -21.99 8.56
N LEU A 114 -9.74 -21.42 9.76
CA LEU A 114 -9.86 -22.20 11.01
C LEU A 114 -11.22 -22.86 11.12
N ASP A 115 -12.28 -22.15 10.78
CA ASP A 115 -13.65 -22.69 10.80
C ASP A 115 -13.77 -23.86 9.82
N ALA A 116 -13.18 -23.73 8.64
CA ALA A 116 -13.18 -24.81 7.66
C ALA A 116 -12.43 -26.05 8.17
N ILE A 117 -11.30 -25.84 8.82
CA ILE A 117 -10.51 -26.93 9.40
C ILE A 117 -11.29 -27.63 10.51
N HIS A 118 -11.96 -26.87 11.38
CA HIS A 118 -12.71 -27.42 12.50
C HIS A 118 -14.03 -28.07 12.07
N ALA A 119 -14.57 -27.73 10.92
CA ALA A 119 -15.82 -28.30 10.42
C ALA A 119 -15.70 -29.81 10.13
N ASP A 120 -14.49 -30.31 9.93
CA ASP A 120 -14.24 -31.73 9.64
C ASP A 120 -14.13 -32.61 10.88
N LYS A 121 -14.41 -32.06 12.08
CA LYS A 121 -14.26 -32.81 13.34
C LYS A 121 -15.58 -33.24 13.92
#